data_89943597c861c218a76146c44e092060
#
_entry.id   89943597c861c218a76146c44e092060
#
_cell.length_a   1.000
_cell.length_b   1.000
_cell.length_c   1.000
_cell.angle_alpha   90.00
_cell.angle_beta   90.00
_cell.angle_gamma   90.00
#
_symmetry.space_group_name_H-M   'P 1'
#
loop_
_entity.id
_entity.type
_entity.pdbx_description
1 polymer ?
#
loop_
_entity_poly.entity_id
_entity_poly.type
_entity_poly.pdbx_seq_one_letter_code
_entity_poly.pdbx_strand_id
1 'polypeptide(L)'
;MRSDFCGDLRELNVASDVQLCGWVHRRRDHGGVIFLDLRDYSGIVQVVFDPDTVEAFSLADTVRNEFVIRVEGRVRRRDAEAVNEKMDTGDIEVLGQQLEILNFAETPPFQLDEYSSAGEDVRLKNRALDLRRPEMQSRLRLRSQVAHMIRNFMEKESFVEVETPILTKATPEGARDYLVPSRVHPGCFYALPQ
;
A
#
# COMPACT_ATOMS: atom_id res chain seq x y z
N MET A 1 9.58 6.65 -15.24
CA MET A 1 8.84 5.55 -14.56
C MET A 1 9.79 4.96 -13.52
N ARG A 2 9.36 4.28 -12.46
CA ARG A 2 10.29 3.73 -11.44
C ARG A 2 11.28 2.73 -12.02
N SER A 3 12.52 2.69 -11.52
CA SER A 3 13.49 1.63 -11.81
C SER A 3 13.39 0.49 -10.80
N ASP A 4 13.11 0.83 -9.53
CA ASP A 4 13.10 -0.08 -8.38
C ASP A 4 11.88 0.14 -7.48
N PHE A 5 11.60 -0.84 -6.61
CA PHE A 5 10.61 -0.70 -5.56
C PHE A 5 11.27 -0.34 -4.23
N CYS A 6 10.55 0.44 -3.41
CA CYS A 6 11.08 0.99 -2.16
C CYS A 6 11.57 -0.09 -1.19
N GLY A 7 10.74 -1.11 -0.97
CA GLY A 7 11.04 -2.17 -0.02
C GLY A 7 11.99 -3.25 -0.53
N ASP A 8 12.37 -3.23 -1.81
CA ASP A 8 13.28 -4.23 -2.40
C ASP A 8 14.75 -3.83 -2.33
N LEU A 9 15.03 -2.55 -2.01
CA LEU A 9 16.40 -2.05 -1.91
C LEU A 9 17.14 -2.67 -0.72
N ARG A 10 18.38 -3.06 -0.96
CA ARG A 10 19.27 -3.68 0.03
C ARG A 10 20.69 -3.13 -0.11
N GLU A 11 21.60 -3.56 0.75
CA GLU A 11 23.02 -3.21 0.69
C GLU A 11 23.67 -3.46 -0.67
N LEU A 12 23.21 -4.46 -1.42
CA LEU A 12 23.68 -4.76 -2.78
C LEU A 12 23.43 -3.62 -3.76
N ASN A 13 22.46 -2.75 -3.48
CA ASN A 13 22.14 -1.59 -4.29
C ASN A 13 22.96 -0.35 -3.95
N VAL A 14 23.86 -0.42 -2.96
CA VAL A 14 24.71 0.73 -2.59
C VAL A 14 25.51 1.21 -3.80
N ALA A 15 25.58 2.53 -3.96
CA ALA A 15 26.17 3.24 -5.07
C ALA A 15 25.42 3.15 -6.42
N SER A 16 24.25 2.50 -6.49
CA SER A 16 23.39 2.56 -7.67
C SER A 16 22.51 3.82 -7.65
N ASP A 17 22.22 4.32 -8.85
CA ASP A 17 21.23 5.37 -9.05
C ASP A 17 19.85 4.73 -9.25
N VAL A 18 18.85 5.23 -8.53
CA VAL A 18 17.50 4.67 -8.52
C VAL A 18 16.45 5.75 -8.78
N GLN A 19 15.35 5.34 -9.41
CA GLN A 19 14.15 6.16 -9.55
C GLN A 19 12.99 5.48 -8.86
N LEU A 20 12.50 6.08 -7.79
CA LEU A 20 11.43 5.56 -6.93
C LEU A 20 10.15 6.36 -7.12
N CYS A 21 9.01 5.67 -7.00
CA CYS A 21 7.70 6.30 -6.94
C CYS A 21 6.91 5.69 -5.79
N GLY A 22 6.32 6.53 -4.96
CA GLY A 22 5.57 6.04 -3.80
C GLY A 22 4.80 7.14 -3.08
N TRP A 23 4.24 6.76 -1.95
CA TRP A 23 3.56 7.66 -1.02
C TRP A 23 4.50 8.07 0.09
N VAL A 24 4.47 9.34 0.49
CA VAL A 24 5.20 9.82 1.66
C VAL A 24 4.51 9.31 2.92
N HIS A 25 5.13 8.34 3.57
CA HIS A 25 4.60 7.77 4.81
C HIS A 25 4.84 8.71 6.00
N ARG A 26 6.04 9.29 6.08
CA ARG A 26 6.43 10.24 7.13
C ARG A 26 7.45 11.24 6.62
N ARG A 27 7.31 12.49 7.04
CA ARG A 27 8.31 13.54 6.85
C ARG A 27 8.89 13.94 8.20
N ARG A 28 10.19 14.12 8.26
CA ARG A 28 10.94 14.62 9.43
C ARG A 28 11.93 15.65 8.95
N ASP A 29 12.16 16.66 9.77
CA ASP A 29 13.17 17.71 9.58
C ASP A 29 14.09 17.67 10.81
N HIS A 30 15.37 17.44 10.59
CA HIS A 30 16.39 17.42 11.63
C HIS A 30 17.61 18.20 11.18
N GLY A 31 17.81 19.36 11.83
CA GLY A 31 19.03 20.14 11.63
C GLY A 31 19.21 20.68 10.21
N GLY A 32 18.12 20.92 9.48
CA GLY A 32 18.16 21.40 8.11
C GLY A 32 18.33 20.32 7.05
N VAL A 33 18.17 19.05 7.41
CA VAL A 33 18.10 17.91 6.49
C VAL A 33 16.69 17.32 6.53
N ILE A 34 16.10 17.07 5.36
CA ILE A 34 14.73 16.52 5.25
C ILE A 34 14.81 15.01 5.01
N PHE A 35 14.12 14.27 5.86
CA PHE A 35 13.97 12.82 5.77
C PHE A 35 12.54 12.49 5.35
N LEU A 36 12.39 11.75 4.27
CA LEU A 36 11.11 11.21 3.79
C LEU A 36 11.14 9.69 3.85
N ASP A 37 10.23 9.10 4.60
CA ASP A 37 9.97 7.66 4.52
C ASP A 37 9.03 7.43 3.33
N LEU A 38 9.56 6.94 2.21
CA LEU A 38 8.82 6.68 0.98
C LEU A 38 8.31 5.24 0.97
N ARG A 39 7.01 5.07 0.80
CA ARG A 39 6.32 3.78 0.84
C ARG A 39 5.73 3.42 -0.51
N ASP A 40 5.89 2.17 -0.90
CA ASP A 40 5.12 1.54 -1.96
C ASP A 40 4.53 0.20 -1.50
N TYR A 41 4.10 -0.67 -2.43
CA TYR A 41 3.52 -1.97 -2.07
C TYR A 41 4.54 -2.95 -1.51
N SER A 42 5.83 -2.78 -1.80
CA SER A 42 6.92 -3.68 -1.37
C SER A 42 7.41 -3.36 0.04
N GLY A 43 7.31 -2.09 0.46
CA GLY A 43 7.77 -1.64 1.76
C GLY A 43 8.09 -0.16 1.81
N ILE A 44 9.03 0.20 2.68
CA ILE A 44 9.42 1.60 2.95
C ILE A 44 10.93 1.73 2.79
N VAL A 45 11.37 2.85 2.22
CA VAL A 45 12.78 3.28 2.22
C VAL A 45 12.89 4.73 2.67
N GLN A 46 13.94 5.07 3.41
CA GLN A 46 14.25 6.45 3.77
C GLN A 46 14.92 7.16 2.60
N VAL A 47 14.42 8.33 2.25
CA VAL A 47 15.04 9.27 1.31
C VAL A 47 15.49 10.48 2.08
N VAL A 48 16.70 10.96 1.80
CA VAL A 48 17.32 12.10 2.47
C VAL A 48 17.55 13.21 1.45
N PHE A 49 17.14 14.43 1.79
CA PHE A 49 17.41 15.63 1.01
C PHE A 49 18.29 16.58 1.81
N ASP A 50 19.49 16.79 1.31
CA ASP A 50 20.44 17.75 1.89
C ASP A 50 20.22 19.14 1.29
N PRO A 51 20.55 20.23 2.03
CA PRO A 51 20.45 21.61 1.53
C PRO A 51 21.29 21.87 0.26
N ASP A 52 22.28 21.05 0.00
CA ASP A 52 23.15 21.17 -1.18
C ASP A 52 22.39 20.94 -2.50
N THR A 53 21.26 20.21 -2.45
CA THR A 53 20.34 20.01 -3.59
C THR A 53 19.18 21.01 -3.51
N VAL A 54 19.46 22.30 -3.71
CA VAL A 54 18.56 23.43 -3.41
C VAL A 54 17.14 23.26 -3.94
N GLU A 55 16.97 22.84 -5.20
CA GLU A 55 15.64 22.69 -5.81
C GLU A 55 14.86 21.52 -5.20
N ALA A 56 15.49 20.36 -5.09
CA ALA A 56 14.87 19.17 -4.51
C ALA A 56 14.58 19.36 -3.02
N PHE A 57 15.48 20.00 -2.28
CA PHE A 57 15.31 20.33 -0.88
C PHE A 57 14.13 21.29 -0.65
N SER A 58 14.04 22.39 -1.42
CA SER A 58 12.94 23.34 -1.32
C SER A 58 11.60 22.69 -1.60
N LEU A 59 11.54 21.77 -2.57
CA LEU A 59 10.33 21.03 -2.89
C LEU A 59 9.99 20.00 -1.78
N ALA A 60 11.00 19.30 -1.24
CA ALA A 60 10.84 18.34 -0.14
C ALA A 60 10.28 19.01 1.15
N ASP A 61 10.58 20.28 1.38
CA ASP A 61 10.01 21.04 2.49
C ASP A 61 8.49 21.22 2.39
N THR A 62 7.97 21.30 1.18
CA THR A 62 6.52 21.43 0.93
C THR A 62 5.76 20.11 1.01
N VAL A 63 6.46 18.97 0.94
CA VAL A 63 5.85 17.63 0.93
C VAL A 63 5.14 17.33 2.25
N ARG A 64 4.00 16.67 2.17
CA ARG A 64 3.20 16.21 3.32
C ARG A 64 2.92 14.71 3.20
N ASN A 65 2.47 14.12 4.30
CA ASN A 65 2.12 12.70 4.35
C ASN A 65 1.09 12.34 3.27
N GLU A 66 1.24 11.17 2.70
CA GLU A 66 0.41 10.59 1.63
C GLU A 66 0.49 11.32 0.27
N PHE A 67 1.32 12.37 0.11
CA PHE A 67 1.66 12.85 -1.21
C PHE A 67 2.28 11.74 -2.04
N VAL A 68 1.96 11.69 -3.32
CA VAL A 68 2.61 10.77 -4.27
C VAL A 68 3.77 11.51 -4.90
N ILE A 69 4.96 10.96 -4.74
CA ILE A 69 6.19 11.58 -5.26
C ILE A 69 7.00 10.61 -6.12
N ARG A 70 7.76 11.19 -7.03
CA ARG A 70 8.87 10.54 -7.72
C ARG A 70 10.17 11.12 -7.21
N VAL A 71 11.11 10.26 -6.90
CA VAL A 71 12.45 10.62 -6.44
C VAL A 71 13.48 9.97 -7.33
N GLU A 72 14.46 10.72 -7.78
CA GLU A 72 15.70 10.22 -8.35
C GLU A 72 16.82 10.45 -7.35
N GLY A 73 17.65 9.44 -7.12
CA GLY A 73 18.69 9.55 -6.11
C GLY A 73 19.63 8.36 -6.11
N ARG A 74 20.63 8.42 -5.25
CA ARG A 74 21.65 7.40 -5.12
C ARG A 74 21.54 6.66 -3.80
N VAL A 75 21.59 5.34 -3.85
CA VAL A 75 21.57 4.50 -2.65
C VAL A 75 22.90 4.60 -1.93
N ARG A 76 22.85 4.85 -0.61
CA ARG A 76 24.03 4.86 0.27
C ARG A 76 23.77 4.05 1.54
N ARG A 77 24.84 3.61 2.19
CA ARG A 77 24.75 3.08 3.55
C ARG A 77 24.40 4.18 4.52
N ARG A 78 23.64 3.84 5.54
CA ARG A 78 23.50 4.70 6.72
C ARG A 78 24.73 4.57 7.59
N ASP A 79 25.01 5.64 8.34
CA ASP A 79 25.99 5.57 9.40
C ASP A 79 25.57 4.52 10.45
N ALA A 80 26.54 3.86 11.06
CA ALA A 80 26.27 2.76 12.00
C ALA A 80 25.30 3.14 13.13
N GLU A 81 25.35 4.40 13.60
CA GLU A 81 24.45 4.93 14.63
C GLU A 81 23.03 5.25 14.10
N ALA A 82 22.86 5.35 12.78
CA ALA A 82 21.59 5.69 12.11
C ALA A 82 20.87 4.46 11.53
N VAL A 83 21.43 3.26 11.67
CA VAL A 83 20.80 2.01 11.24
C VAL A 83 19.48 1.81 11.98
N ASN A 84 18.42 1.43 11.25
CA ASN A 84 17.10 1.20 11.81
C ASN A 84 16.69 -0.28 11.65
N GLU A 85 16.95 -1.08 12.64
CA GLU A 85 16.62 -2.52 12.65
C GLU A 85 15.11 -2.84 12.49
N LYS A 86 14.23 -1.83 12.63
CA LYS A 86 12.78 -2.01 12.47
C LYS A 86 12.31 -1.90 11.01
N MET A 87 13.21 -1.60 10.10
CA MET A 87 12.93 -1.49 8.67
C MET A 87 13.77 -2.50 7.89
N ASP A 88 13.18 -3.21 6.95
CA ASP A 88 13.91 -4.15 6.08
C ASP A 88 14.99 -3.46 5.22
N THR A 89 14.85 -2.15 4.99
CA THR A 89 15.80 -1.28 4.29
C THR A 89 16.63 -0.44 5.24
N GLY A 90 16.67 -0.80 6.53
CA GLY A 90 17.20 0.05 7.59
C GLY A 90 18.71 0.30 7.55
N ASP A 91 19.48 -0.51 6.82
CA ASP A 91 20.92 -0.36 6.63
C ASP A 91 21.29 0.67 5.55
N ILE A 92 20.31 1.02 4.71
CA ILE A 92 20.50 1.91 3.56
C ILE A 92 19.55 3.08 3.60
N GLU A 93 19.87 4.08 2.83
CA GLU A 93 18.98 5.20 2.51
C GLU A 93 19.27 5.70 1.09
N VAL A 94 18.38 6.50 0.54
CA VAL A 94 18.53 7.11 -0.77
C VAL A 94 18.83 8.59 -0.60
N LEU A 95 19.99 9.05 -1.09
CA LEU A 95 20.30 10.47 -1.20
C LEU A 95 19.52 11.03 -2.41
N GLY A 96 18.47 11.80 -2.13
CA GLY A 96 17.60 12.38 -3.14
C GLY A 96 18.29 13.51 -3.89
N GLN A 97 18.32 13.41 -5.21
CA GLN A 97 18.90 14.40 -6.12
C GLN A 97 17.82 15.20 -6.85
N GLN A 98 16.71 14.52 -7.21
CA GLN A 98 15.55 15.15 -7.85
C GLN A 98 14.27 14.68 -7.17
N LEU A 99 13.30 15.56 -7.10
CA LEU A 99 11.98 15.31 -6.55
C LEU A 99 10.90 15.90 -7.46
N GLU A 100 9.85 15.13 -7.70
CA GLU A 100 8.65 15.59 -8.38
C GLU A 100 7.42 15.17 -7.57
N ILE A 101 6.50 16.10 -7.34
CA ILE A 101 5.20 15.78 -6.74
C ILE A 101 4.26 15.36 -7.87
N LEU A 102 3.90 14.07 -7.90
CA LEU A 102 2.99 13.50 -8.88
C LEU A 102 1.52 13.77 -8.51
N ASN A 103 1.23 13.77 -7.22
CA ASN A 103 -0.11 14.09 -6.72
C ASN A 103 -0.07 14.59 -5.27
N PHE A 104 -0.89 15.57 -4.97
CA PHE A 104 -1.12 16.06 -3.62
C PHE A 104 -2.17 15.19 -2.91
N ALA A 105 -2.13 15.17 -1.59
CA ALA A 105 -3.13 14.50 -0.77
C ALA A 105 -3.60 15.41 0.36
N GLU A 106 -4.86 15.31 0.71
CA GLU A 106 -5.37 15.84 1.96
C GLU A 106 -4.86 15.00 3.14
N THR A 107 -4.82 15.58 4.33
CA THR A 107 -4.42 14.85 5.53
C THR A 107 -5.39 13.70 5.80
N PRO A 108 -4.92 12.44 5.84
CA PRO A 108 -5.78 11.30 6.12
C PRO A 108 -6.43 11.41 7.51
N PRO A 109 -7.64 10.87 7.70
CA PRO A 109 -8.34 10.90 9.00
C PRO A 109 -7.66 10.04 10.07
N PHE A 110 -6.71 9.18 9.68
CA PHE A 110 -5.85 8.37 10.55
C PHE A 110 -4.56 8.02 9.82
N GLN A 111 -3.52 7.71 10.57
CA GLN A 111 -2.25 7.26 9.99
C GLN A 111 -2.35 5.83 9.48
N LEU A 112 -1.66 5.55 8.37
CA LEU A 112 -1.62 4.23 7.76
C LEU A 112 -0.54 3.33 8.39
N ASP A 113 -0.42 3.39 9.70
CA ASP A 113 0.48 2.57 10.48
C ASP A 113 -0.11 1.18 10.76
N GLU A 114 0.73 0.25 11.19
CA GLU A 114 0.31 -1.13 11.52
C GLU A 114 -0.75 -1.12 12.61
N TYR A 115 -0.57 -0.31 13.65
CA TYR A 115 -1.49 -0.19 14.77
C TYR A 115 -2.18 1.18 14.74
N SER A 116 -3.37 1.25 14.15
CA SER A 116 -4.18 2.46 14.17
C SER A 116 -5.06 2.50 15.43
N SER A 117 -5.03 3.62 16.12
CA SER A 117 -5.97 3.91 17.22
C SER A 117 -7.34 4.36 16.73
N ALA A 118 -7.56 4.48 15.42
CA ALA A 118 -8.84 4.88 14.85
C ALA A 118 -9.93 3.85 15.12
N GLY A 119 -11.09 4.30 15.60
CA GLY A 119 -12.26 3.47 15.81
C GLY A 119 -12.77 2.80 14.53
N GLU A 120 -13.54 1.72 14.69
CA GLU A 120 -14.05 0.94 13.56
C GLU A 120 -14.90 1.78 12.60
N ASP A 121 -15.77 2.64 13.12
CA ASP A 121 -16.64 3.50 12.31
C ASP A 121 -15.84 4.41 11.37
N VAL A 122 -14.75 5.01 11.87
CA VAL A 122 -13.87 5.88 11.08
C VAL A 122 -13.16 5.07 9.99
N ARG A 123 -12.69 3.87 10.33
CA ARG A 123 -12.03 2.96 9.39
C ARG A 123 -12.98 2.46 8.31
N LEU A 124 -14.21 2.09 8.66
CA LEU A 124 -15.22 1.63 7.71
C LEU A 124 -15.66 2.77 6.77
N LYS A 125 -15.82 3.98 7.31
CA LYS A 125 -16.14 5.17 6.49
C LYS A 125 -15.03 5.51 5.49
N ASN A 126 -13.77 5.21 5.83
CA ASN A 126 -12.61 5.45 5.00
C ASN A 126 -11.93 4.13 4.59
N ARG A 127 -12.72 3.17 4.13
CA ARG A 127 -12.29 1.79 3.89
C ARG A 127 -11.13 1.67 2.91
N ALA A 128 -11.07 2.49 1.88
CA ALA A 128 -9.98 2.49 0.92
C ALA A 128 -8.61 2.81 1.58
N LEU A 129 -8.59 3.71 2.56
CA LEU A 129 -7.41 4.02 3.34
C LEU A 129 -7.09 2.91 4.35
N ASP A 130 -8.10 2.39 5.06
CA ASP A 130 -7.90 1.31 6.02
C ASP A 130 -7.29 0.06 5.38
N LEU A 131 -7.72 -0.29 4.15
CA LEU A 131 -7.16 -1.42 3.39
C LEU A 131 -5.69 -1.23 2.98
N ARG A 132 -5.15 -0.03 3.05
CA ARG A 132 -3.73 0.27 2.77
C ARG A 132 -2.83 0.10 3.98
N ARG A 133 -3.37 -0.09 5.16
CA ARG A 133 -2.58 -0.37 6.37
C ARG A 133 -1.88 -1.71 6.25
N PRO A 134 -0.65 -1.86 6.78
CA PRO A 134 0.14 -3.10 6.69
C PRO A 134 -0.63 -4.33 7.18
N GLU A 135 -1.30 -4.23 8.32
CA GLU A 135 -2.14 -5.30 8.88
C GLU A 135 -3.23 -5.77 7.91
N MET A 136 -3.95 -4.83 7.28
CA MET A 136 -5.02 -5.15 6.35
C MET A 136 -4.47 -5.71 5.03
N GLN A 137 -3.35 -5.18 4.56
CA GLN A 137 -2.63 -5.69 3.39
C GLN A 137 -2.16 -7.14 3.61
N SER A 138 -1.60 -7.44 4.79
CA SER A 138 -1.19 -8.80 5.14
C SER A 138 -2.36 -9.78 5.11
N ARG A 139 -3.51 -9.40 5.70
CA ARG A 139 -4.73 -10.22 5.69
C ARG A 139 -5.26 -10.47 4.28
N LEU A 140 -5.27 -9.44 3.41
CA LEU A 140 -5.72 -9.58 2.03
C LEU A 140 -4.79 -10.49 1.22
N ARG A 141 -3.47 -10.33 1.39
CA ARG A 141 -2.47 -11.18 0.74
C ARG A 141 -2.61 -12.64 1.18
N LEU A 142 -2.73 -12.89 2.50
CA LEU A 142 -2.95 -14.23 3.03
C LEU A 142 -4.21 -14.87 2.45
N ARG A 143 -5.34 -14.14 2.44
CA ARG A 143 -6.58 -14.62 1.85
C ARG A 143 -6.42 -14.99 0.38
N SER A 144 -5.75 -14.15 -0.40
CA SER A 144 -5.47 -14.41 -1.82
C SER A 144 -4.62 -15.68 -2.00
N GLN A 145 -3.55 -15.82 -1.22
CA GLN A 145 -2.67 -16.98 -1.27
C GLN A 145 -3.40 -18.28 -0.91
N VAL A 146 -4.22 -18.26 0.15
CA VAL A 146 -5.01 -19.44 0.56
C VAL A 146 -6.01 -19.83 -0.54
N ALA A 147 -6.74 -18.86 -1.11
CA ALA A 147 -7.67 -19.14 -2.20
C ALA A 147 -6.97 -19.74 -3.43
N HIS A 148 -5.80 -19.19 -3.79
CA HIS A 148 -4.99 -19.72 -4.90
C HIS A 148 -4.49 -21.14 -4.61
N MET A 149 -4.02 -21.40 -3.38
CA MET A 149 -3.55 -22.72 -2.96
C MET A 149 -4.67 -23.77 -3.04
N ILE A 150 -5.89 -23.43 -2.58
CA ILE A 150 -7.05 -24.33 -2.63
C ILE A 150 -7.41 -24.63 -4.09
N ARG A 151 -7.47 -23.59 -4.96
CA ARG A 151 -7.75 -23.81 -6.40
C ARG A 151 -6.74 -24.75 -7.04
N ASN A 152 -5.46 -24.50 -6.83
CA ASN A 152 -4.38 -25.33 -7.38
C ASN A 152 -4.44 -26.78 -6.85
N PHE A 153 -4.81 -26.96 -5.58
CA PHE A 153 -4.99 -28.29 -5.00
C PHE A 153 -6.15 -29.03 -5.68
N MET A 154 -7.31 -28.39 -5.80
CA MET A 154 -8.49 -28.99 -6.41
C MET A 154 -8.27 -29.31 -7.90
N GLU A 155 -7.59 -28.43 -8.63
CA GLU A 155 -7.23 -28.66 -10.03
C GLU A 155 -6.33 -29.91 -10.19
N LYS A 156 -5.34 -30.10 -9.32
CA LYS A 156 -4.48 -31.30 -9.30
C LYS A 156 -5.25 -32.57 -9.02
N GLU A 157 -6.32 -32.49 -8.25
CA GLU A 157 -7.23 -33.62 -7.97
C GLU A 157 -8.31 -33.77 -9.05
N SER A 158 -8.15 -33.12 -10.21
CA SER A 158 -9.04 -33.21 -11.37
C SER A 158 -10.44 -32.60 -11.15
N PHE A 159 -10.61 -31.69 -10.19
CA PHE A 159 -11.82 -30.90 -10.06
C PHE A 159 -11.82 -29.73 -11.03
N VAL A 160 -13.00 -29.35 -11.50
CA VAL A 160 -13.20 -28.20 -12.38
C VAL A 160 -13.90 -27.09 -11.60
N GLU A 161 -13.33 -25.89 -11.58
CA GLU A 161 -13.99 -24.71 -11.01
C GLU A 161 -15.06 -24.21 -11.99
N VAL A 162 -16.30 -24.12 -11.53
CA VAL A 162 -17.43 -23.62 -12.32
C VAL A 162 -17.99 -22.35 -11.69
N GLU A 163 -17.97 -21.25 -12.43
CA GLU A 163 -18.62 -20.02 -12.02
C GLU A 163 -20.13 -20.15 -12.17
N THR A 164 -20.85 -19.92 -11.07
CA THR A 164 -22.32 -19.93 -11.04
C THR A 164 -22.87 -18.50 -10.94
N PRO A 165 -24.09 -18.20 -11.43
CA PRO A 165 -24.70 -16.90 -11.26
C PRO A 165 -24.84 -16.51 -9.79
N ILE A 166 -24.46 -15.25 -9.43
CA ILE A 166 -24.59 -14.73 -8.08
C ILE A 166 -26.07 -14.47 -7.73
N LEU A 167 -26.83 -13.95 -8.68
CA LEU A 167 -28.27 -13.70 -8.56
C LEU A 167 -29.03 -14.86 -9.19
N THR A 168 -29.82 -15.56 -8.39
CA THR A 168 -30.60 -16.71 -8.83
C THR A 168 -32.05 -16.61 -8.38
N LYS A 169 -32.84 -17.64 -8.64
CA LYS A 169 -34.15 -17.83 -8.03
C LYS A 169 -33.98 -18.26 -6.57
N ALA A 170 -34.85 -17.80 -5.68
CA ALA A 170 -34.86 -18.27 -4.29
C ALA A 170 -34.99 -19.79 -4.23
N THR A 171 -34.16 -20.41 -3.38
CA THR A 171 -34.19 -21.85 -3.15
C THR A 171 -34.86 -22.17 -1.82
N PRO A 172 -35.66 -23.26 -1.72
CA PRO A 172 -36.35 -23.59 -0.47
C PRO A 172 -35.43 -24.16 0.60
N GLU A 173 -34.14 -24.29 0.32
CA GLU A 173 -33.18 -24.95 1.19
C GLU A 173 -32.35 -23.94 1.98
N GLY A 174 -32.28 -24.09 3.30
CA GLY A 174 -31.32 -23.40 4.16
C GLY A 174 -31.86 -22.13 4.84
N ALA A 175 -30.91 -21.24 5.16
CA ALA A 175 -31.19 -19.97 5.80
C ALA A 175 -31.91 -19.00 4.87
N ARG A 176 -32.46 -17.92 5.44
CA ARG A 176 -33.17 -16.89 4.66
C ARG A 176 -32.26 -16.28 3.60
N ASP A 177 -32.70 -16.34 2.34
CA ASP A 177 -32.03 -15.65 1.24
C ASP A 177 -32.20 -14.12 1.35
N TYR A 178 -31.19 -13.38 0.90
CA TYR A 178 -31.35 -11.96 0.64
C TYR A 178 -32.05 -11.75 -0.67
N LEU A 179 -33.24 -11.08 -0.65
CA LEU A 179 -34.02 -10.78 -1.83
C LEU A 179 -33.56 -9.45 -2.45
N VAL A 180 -33.36 -9.46 -3.77
CA VAL A 180 -33.02 -8.30 -4.57
C VAL A 180 -34.14 -7.99 -5.53
N PRO A 181 -34.84 -6.84 -5.43
CA PRO A 181 -35.91 -6.48 -6.35
C PRO A 181 -35.42 -6.41 -7.80
N SER A 182 -36.18 -7.00 -8.72
CA SER A 182 -35.89 -6.88 -10.15
C SER A 182 -36.33 -5.50 -10.67
N ARG A 183 -35.41 -4.82 -11.36
CA ARG A 183 -35.74 -3.56 -12.07
C ARG A 183 -36.44 -3.80 -13.40
N VAL A 184 -36.26 -4.98 -13.98
CA VAL A 184 -36.78 -5.33 -15.32
C VAL A 184 -38.18 -5.95 -15.22
N HIS A 185 -38.42 -6.74 -14.15
CA HIS A 185 -39.68 -7.45 -13.95
C HIS A 185 -40.36 -6.97 -12.66
N PRO A 186 -41.29 -6.02 -12.73
CA PRO A 186 -42.01 -5.51 -11.55
C PRO A 186 -42.67 -6.63 -10.74
N GLY A 187 -42.50 -6.60 -9.42
CA GLY A 187 -43.07 -7.63 -8.53
C GLY A 187 -42.27 -8.93 -8.42
N CYS A 188 -41.18 -9.07 -9.19
CA CYS A 188 -40.26 -10.20 -9.12
C CYS A 188 -39.01 -9.88 -8.34
N PHE A 189 -38.41 -10.92 -7.76
CA PHE A 189 -37.17 -10.83 -6.99
C PHE A 189 -36.15 -11.85 -7.46
N TYR A 190 -34.90 -11.45 -7.44
CA TYR A 190 -33.76 -12.35 -7.41
C TYR A 190 -33.41 -12.66 -5.95
N ALA A 191 -32.62 -13.69 -5.76
CA ALA A 191 -32.07 -14.04 -4.45
C ALA A 191 -30.56 -14.17 -4.50
N LEU A 192 -29.91 -13.89 -3.37
CA LEU A 192 -28.53 -14.27 -3.09
C LEU A 192 -28.56 -15.53 -2.22
N PRO A 193 -28.55 -16.74 -2.81
CA PRO A 193 -28.59 -17.97 -2.03
C PRO A 193 -27.24 -18.26 -1.40
N GLN A 194 -27.24 -19.20 -0.50
CA GLN A 194 -26.00 -19.72 0.11
C GLN A 194 -25.09 -20.43 -0.90
#